data_6bac3508f11b835531518ff79ff591b9
#
_entry.id   6bac3508f11b835531518ff79ff591b9
#
_cell.length_a   1.000
_cell.length_b   1.000
_cell.length_c   1.000
_cell.angle_alpha   90.00
_cell.angle_beta   90.00
_cell.angle_gamma   90.00
#
_symmetry.space_group_name_H-M   'P 1'
#
loop_
_entity.id
_entity.type
_entity.pdbx_description
1 polymer ?
#
loop_
_entity_poly.entity_id
_entity_poly.type
_entity_poly.pdbx_seq_one_letter_code
_entity_poly.pdbx_strand_id
1 'polypeptide(L)'
;PVTRIEKTAGGWALTTPSGIVETRYIINAAGISAQAVHDMAAPHKFTIQPTRGEYYLLDKSEGSRVHHVIFQCPNENGKGVLVAPTVHGNLIVGPNADPVEGDDTACTAAGLAFVSAAARRSVPNIRFSESIRNFAGVRANVDTGDFVIGEAEGAPGFIDLAGMKSPGLSSAPAVAREAVKILEAHGDLPAPKADYRDGRTRVRFKELPPEEKARLIA
;
A
#
# COMPACT_ATOMS: atom_id res chain seq x y z
N PRO A 1 -15.67 -6.69 6.17
CA PRO A 1 -14.69 -6.57 7.27
C PRO A 1 -14.76 -7.80 8.19
N VAL A 2 -13.60 -8.19 8.78
CA VAL A 2 -13.55 -9.16 9.87
C VAL A 2 -13.91 -8.44 11.16
N THR A 3 -14.80 -9.02 11.96
CA THR A 3 -15.27 -8.41 13.21
C THR A 3 -14.84 -9.21 14.44
N ARG A 4 -14.44 -10.47 14.28
CA ARG A 4 -13.96 -11.35 15.34
C ARG A 4 -13.07 -12.44 14.76
N ILE A 5 -12.04 -12.83 15.51
CA ILE A 5 -11.18 -13.97 15.20
C ILE A 5 -11.07 -14.84 16.43
N GLU A 6 -11.29 -16.13 16.28
CA GLU A 6 -11.25 -17.12 17.36
C GLU A 6 -10.40 -18.31 16.97
N LYS A 7 -9.62 -18.81 17.90
CA LYS A 7 -8.87 -20.05 17.72
C LYS A 7 -9.80 -21.25 17.83
N THR A 8 -9.65 -22.21 16.92
CA THR A 8 -10.37 -23.48 16.90
C THR A 8 -9.40 -24.65 17.05
N ALA A 9 -9.93 -25.87 17.18
CA ALA A 9 -9.08 -27.07 17.24
C ALA A 9 -8.27 -27.31 15.94
N GLY A 10 -8.75 -26.82 14.79
CA GLY A 10 -8.12 -27.03 13.47
C GLY A 10 -7.53 -25.75 12.85
N GLY A 11 -7.47 -24.66 13.58
CA GLY A 11 -6.99 -23.37 13.06
C GLY A 11 -7.78 -22.19 13.64
N TRP A 12 -8.50 -21.46 12.78
CA TRP A 12 -9.14 -20.19 13.09
C TRP A 12 -10.55 -20.09 12.53
N ALA A 13 -11.43 -19.38 13.21
CA ALA A 13 -12.75 -18.97 12.74
C ALA A 13 -12.83 -17.44 12.68
N LEU A 14 -13.13 -16.89 11.49
CA LEU A 14 -13.28 -15.46 11.26
C LEU A 14 -14.75 -15.12 11.06
N THR A 15 -15.27 -14.24 11.89
CA THR A 15 -16.64 -13.71 11.75
C THR A 15 -16.64 -12.51 10.83
N THR A 16 -17.53 -12.54 9.84
CA THR A 16 -17.77 -11.46 8.87
C THR A 16 -19.27 -11.20 8.75
N PRO A 17 -19.71 -10.07 8.19
CA PRO A 17 -21.13 -9.82 7.89
C PRO A 17 -21.77 -10.90 6.97
N SER A 18 -20.95 -11.62 6.18
CA SER A 18 -21.42 -12.66 5.26
C SER A 18 -21.40 -14.07 5.87
N GLY A 19 -21.00 -14.19 7.15
CA GLY A 19 -20.91 -15.47 7.86
C GLY A 19 -19.53 -15.75 8.42
N ILE A 20 -19.35 -16.98 8.91
CA ILE A 20 -18.09 -17.45 9.51
C ILE A 20 -17.26 -18.14 8.44
N VAL A 21 -15.97 -17.85 8.41
CA VAL A 21 -14.97 -18.50 7.58
C VAL A 21 -14.00 -19.27 8.47
N GLU A 22 -13.92 -20.59 8.30
CA GLU A 22 -12.94 -21.42 8.97
C GLU A 22 -11.69 -21.59 8.10
N THR A 23 -10.51 -21.52 8.70
CA THR A 23 -9.24 -21.63 7.98
C THR A 23 -8.13 -22.15 8.91
N ARG A 24 -7.12 -22.78 8.34
CA ARG A 24 -5.93 -23.21 9.09
C ARG A 24 -4.99 -22.06 9.39
N TYR A 25 -4.87 -21.10 8.47
CA TYR A 25 -3.92 -20.00 8.54
C TYR A 25 -4.59 -18.67 8.26
N ILE A 26 -4.09 -17.62 8.88
CA ILE A 26 -4.47 -16.23 8.59
C ILE A 26 -3.21 -15.45 8.21
N ILE A 27 -3.27 -14.70 7.12
CA ILE A 27 -2.27 -13.69 6.77
C ILE A 27 -2.92 -12.32 6.94
N ASN A 28 -2.49 -11.61 7.97
CA ASN A 28 -2.96 -10.27 8.28
C ASN A 28 -2.19 -9.23 7.46
N ALA A 29 -2.70 -8.85 6.30
CA ALA A 29 -2.18 -7.79 5.45
C ALA A 29 -3.17 -6.60 5.37
N ALA A 30 -3.82 -6.26 6.50
CA ALA A 30 -4.96 -5.35 6.57
C ALA A 30 -4.57 -3.85 6.55
N GLY A 31 -3.31 -3.50 6.27
CA GLY A 31 -2.87 -2.11 6.15
C GLY A 31 -3.07 -1.32 7.44
N ILE A 32 -3.81 -0.21 7.39
CA ILE A 32 -4.09 0.61 8.58
C ILE A 32 -4.94 -0.11 9.63
N SER A 33 -5.66 -1.17 9.25
CA SER A 33 -6.44 -2.00 10.18
C SER A 33 -5.65 -3.19 10.73
N ALA A 34 -4.37 -3.35 10.38
CA ALA A 34 -3.60 -4.54 10.74
C ALA A 34 -3.46 -4.72 12.25
N GLN A 35 -3.30 -3.63 13.01
CA GLN A 35 -3.30 -3.68 14.48
C GLN A 35 -4.62 -4.23 15.03
N ALA A 36 -5.74 -3.67 14.59
CA ALA A 36 -7.06 -4.10 15.07
C ALA A 36 -7.34 -5.57 14.74
N VAL A 37 -6.85 -6.07 13.61
CA VAL A 37 -6.95 -7.48 13.23
C VAL A 37 -6.00 -8.34 14.09
N HIS A 38 -4.78 -7.89 14.37
CA HIS A 38 -3.83 -8.56 15.27
C HIS A 38 -4.42 -8.72 16.67
N ASP A 39 -4.94 -7.64 17.24
CA ASP A 39 -5.46 -7.58 18.60
C ASP A 39 -6.72 -8.46 18.81
N MET A 40 -7.36 -8.94 17.72
CA MET A 40 -8.42 -9.96 17.81
C MET A 40 -7.88 -11.38 18.02
N ALA A 41 -6.62 -11.65 17.69
CA ALA A 41 -6.06 -13.00 17.64
C ALA A 41 -4.91 -13.22 18.64
N ALA A 42 -4.18 -12.17 19.01
CA ALA A 42 -2.97 -12.22 19.80
C ALA A 42 -2.89 -11.03 20.78
N PRO A 43 -2.02 -11.11 21.81
CA PRO A 43 -1.72 -9.96 22.68
C PRO A 43 -1.16 -8.79 21.86
N HIS A 44 -1.57 -7.56 22.22
CA HIS A 44 -1.09 -6.34 21.58
C HIS A 44 0.43 -6.27 21.48
N LYS A 45 0.95 -6.00 20.29
CA LYS A 45 2.41 -6.00 20.02
C LYS A 45 2.92 -4.75 19.31
N PHE A 46 2.10 -4.10 18.50
CA PHE A 46 2.47 -2.92 17.74
C PHE A 46 1.27 -2.00 17.55
N THR A 47 1.56 -0.71 17.41
CA THR A 47 0.54 0.32 17.19
C THR A 47 0.69 0.92 15.78
N ILE A 48 -0.39 0.93 15.02
CA ILE A 48 -0.44 1.64 13.74
C ILE A 48 -0.62 3.14 14.02
N GLN A 49 0.24 3.95 13.43
CA GLN A 49 0.26 5.41 13.49
C GLN A 49 0.00 5.97 12.07
N PRO A 50 -1.27 6.14 11.67
CA PRO A 50 -1.60 6.54 10.32
C PRO A 50 -1.07 7.94 10.01
N THR A 51 -0.48 8.12 8.82
CA THR A 51 -0.11 9.44 8.29
C THR A 51 -0.66 9.64 6.89
N ARG A 52 -1.28 10.78 6.66
CA ARG A 52 -1.80 11.18 5.36
C ARG A 52 -0.71 11.84 4.53
N GLY A 53 -0.66 11.48 3.25
CA GLY A 53 0.16 12.14 2.25
C GLY A 53 -0.70 12.70 1.14
N GLU A 54 -0.67 14.00 0.98
CA GLU A 54 -1.45 14.75 -0.01
C GLU A 54 -0.61 15.11 -1.21
N TYR A 55 -1.20 15.07 -2.41
CA TYR A 55 -0.52 15.28 -3.68
C TYR A 55 -1.27 16.23 -4.61
N TYR A 56 -0.50 16.94 -5.42
CA TYR A 56 -0.96 17.55 -6.65
C TYR A 56 -0.61 16.67 -7.84
N LEU A 57 -1.53 16.51 -8.76
CA LEU A 57 -1.28 16.07 -10.13
C LEU A 57 -1.50 17.29 -11.04
N LEU A 58 -0.42 17.75 -11.69
CA LEU A 58 -0.45 18.90 -12.57
C LEU A 58 -0.57 18.47 -14.02
N ASP A 59 -1.08 19.36 -14.85
CA ASP A 59 -1.26 19.18 -16.28
C ASP A 59 0.05 18.87 -16.99
N LYS A 60 -0.02 18.36 -18.21
CA LYS A 60 1.13 18.06 -19.06
C LYS A 60 1.97 19.28 -19.42
N SER A 61 1.38 20.48 -19.38
CA SER A 61 2.10 21.75 -19.54
C SER A 61 3.20 21.96 -18.50
N GLU A 62 3.10 21.28 -17.34
CA GLU A 62 4.13 21.26 -16.30
C GLU A 62 5.02 20.00 -16.34
N GLY A 63 4.69 19.01 -17.16
CA GLY A 63 5.35 17.70 -17.18
C GLY A 63 6.83 17.72 -17.55
N SER A 64 7.28 18.71 -18.33
CA SER A 64 8.68 18.87 -18.73
C SER A 64 9.53 19.69 -17.74
N ARG A 65 8.96 20.12 -16.60
CA ARG A 65 9.69 20.90 -15.59
C ARG A 65 10.88 20.17 -15.00
N VAL A 66 10.76 18.85 -14.87
CA VAL A 66 11.82 17.99 -14.41
C VAL A 66 11.87 16.71 -15.24
N HIS A 67 13.06 16.16 -15.43
CA HIS A 67 13.25 14.88 -16.15
C HIS A 67 13.54 13.70 -15.22
N HIS A 68 13.78 13.98 -13.95
CA HIS A 68 14.08 13.01 -12.90
C HIS A 68 13.21 13.27 -11.68
N VAL A 69 13.11 12.29 -10.81
CA VAL A 69 12.48 12.47 -9.49
C VAL A 69 13.41 13.32 -8.62
N ILE A 70 12.91 14.45 -8.14
CA ILE A 70 13.63 15.36 -7.27
C ILE A 70 13.09 15.20 -5.85
N PHE A 71 13.96 14.90 -4.91
CA PHE A 71 13.68 14.90 -3.47
C PHE A 71 14.47 16.01 -2.79
N GLN A 72 13.89 16.58 -1.74
CA GLN A 72 14.65 17.36 -0.79
C GLN A 72 15.52 16.45 0.08
N CYS A 73 16.62 16.97 0.62
CA CYS A 73 17.38 16.24 1.63
C CYS A 73 16.48 15.87 2.81
N PRO A 74 16.57 14.64 3.32
CA PRO A 74 15.82 14.23 4.51
C PRO A 74 16.11 15.15 5.69
N ASN A 75 15.09 15.42 6.49
CA ASN A 75 15.19 16.14 7.74
C ASN A 75 14.41 15.36 8.83
N GLU A 76 14.24 15.95 10.00
CA GLU A 76 13.49 15.38 11.12
C GLU A 76 12.05 14.97 10.77
N ASN A 77 11.44 15.61 9.74
CA ASN A 77 10.10 15.32 9.25
C ASN A 77 10.08 14.27 8.11
N GLY A 78 11.22 13.65 7.80
CA GLY A 78 11.37 12.61 6.78
C GLY A 78 11.98 13.07 5.46
N LYS A 79 11.62 12.40 4.36
CA LYS A 79 12.25 12.57 3.04
C LYS A 79 11.85 13.84 2.28
N GLY A 80 10.95 14.65 2.84
CA GLY A 80 10.45 15.87 2.20
C GLY A 80 9.50 15.60 1.02
N VAL A 81 9.10 16.70 0.37
CA VAL A 81 8.19 16.68 -0.78
C VAL A 81 8.96 16.36 -2.05
N LEU A 82 8.48 15.40 -2.82
CA LEU A 82 9.03 15.08 -4.14
C LEU A 82 8.35 15.90 -5.26
N VAL A 83 9.10 16.11 -6.33
CA VAL A 83 8.62 16.60 -7.62
C VAL A 83 9.05 15.57 -8.65
N ALA A 84 8.12 14.96 -9.38
CA ALA A 84 8.43 13.88 -10.30
C ALA A 84 7.61 13.94 -11.59
N PRO A 85 8.21 13.64 -12.76
CA PRO A 85 7.46 13.43 -13.99
C PRO A 85 6.69 12.13 -13.90
N THR A 86 5.51 12.06 -14.53
CA THR A 86 4.75 10.82 -14.66
C THR A 86 4.96 10.19 -16.03
N VAL A 87 4.68 8.89 -16.14
CA VAL A 87 4.77 8.17 -17.42
C VAL A 87 3.79 8.67 -18.49
N HIS A 88 2.79 9.45 -18.09
CA HIS A 88 1.81 10.04 -19.00
C HIS A 88 2.11 11.50 -19.36
N GLY A 89 3.26 12.03 -18.91
CA GLY A 89 3.70 13.39 -19.19
C GLY A 89 3.14 14.47 -18.27
N ASN A 90 2.50 14.10 -17.18
CA ASN A 90 2.08 15.02 -16.12
C ASN A 90 3.21 15.24 -15.10
N LEU A 91 3.03 16.18 -14.19
CA LEU A 91 3.91 16.37 -13.04
C LEU A 91 3.15 16.00 -11.76
N ILE A 92 3.74 15.14 -10.91
CA ILE A 92 3.22 14.85 -9.58
C ILE A 92 4.07 15.53 -8.53
N VAL A 93 3.43 16.15 -7.54
CA VAL A 93 4.07 16.89 -6.45
C VAL A 93 3.47 16.49 -5.13
N GLY A 94 4.29 16.13 -4.17
CA GLY A 94 3.89 15.62 -2.85
C GLY A 94 4.82 14.48 -2.41
N PRO A 95 4.51 13.83 -1.31
CA PRO A 95 3.46 14.16 -0.35
C PRO A 95 3.97 14.99 0.84
N ASN A 96 3.02 15.46 1.65
CA ASN A 96 3.27 15.74 3.07
C ASN A 96 3.21 14.45 3.92
N ALA A 97 3.24 14.57 5.24
CA ALA A 97 3.17 13.44 6.16
C ALA A 97 2.49 13.85 7.48
N ASP A 98 1.20 14.16 7.39
CA ASP A 98 0.43 14.63 8.54
C ASP A 98 -0.20 13.45 9.27
N PRO A 99 -0.08 13.36 10.61
CA PRO A 99 -0.83 12.39 11.40
C PRO A 99 -2.34 12.53 11.14
N VAL A 100 -3.04 11.41 11.03
CA VAL A 100 -4.50 11.38 10.87
C VAL A 100 -5.11 10.24 11.70
N GLU A 101 -6.39 10.35 11.98
CA GLU A 101 -7.17 9.26 12.56
C GLU A 101 -7.81 8.42 11.44
N GLY A 102 -7.70 7.09 11.59
CA GLY A 102 -8.32 6.15 10.67
C GLY A 102 -7.81 6.28 9.22
N ASP A 103 -8.76 6.28 8.27
CA ASP A 103 -8.53 6.24 6.83
C ASP A 103 -8.89 7.57 6.11
N ASP A 104 -8.84 8.69 6.83
CA ASP A 104 -9.15 10.00 6.24
C ASP A 104 -8.20 10.37 5.10
N THR A 105 -8.71 10.31 3.87
CA THR A 105 -8.02 10.66 2.62
C THR A 105 -8.44 12.02 2.06
N ALA A 106 -9.09 12.87 2.85
CA ALA A 106 -9.43 14.23 2.43
C ALA A 106 -8.17 15.08 2.24
N CYS A 107 -8.07 15.79 1.12
CA CYS A 107 -7.06 16.82 0.95
C CYS A 107 -7.45 18.08 1.74
N THR A 108 -6.47 18.68 2.41
CA THR A 108 -6.68 19.90 3.20
C THR A 108 -5.99 21.10 2.55
N ALA A 109 -6.55 22.27 2.76
CA ALA A 109 -5.92 23.51 2.29
C ALA A 109 -4.52 23.72 2.90
N ALA A 110 -4.36 23.38 4.18
CA ALA A 110 -3.07 23.48 4.88
C ALA A 110 -2.03 22.51 4.34
N GLY A 111 -2.39 21.23 4.15
CA GLY A 111 -1.49 20.21 3.61
C GLY A 111 -1.07 20.51 2.18
N LEU A 112 -1.99 20.92 1.33
CA LEU A 112 -1.68 21.34 -0.04
C LEU A 112 -0.83 22.61 -0.09
N ALA A 113 -1.08 23.58 0.79
CA ALA A 113 -0.23 24.77 0.90
C ALA A 113 1.20 24.42 1.32
N PHE A 114 1.36 23.51 2.29
CA PHE A 114 2.66 22.98 2.69
C PHE A 114 3.38 22.30 1.51
N VAL A 115 2.70 21.40 0.80
CA VAL A 115 3.28 20.69 -0.35
C VAL A 115 3.75 21.67 -1.42
N SER A 116 2.94 22.69 -1.76
CA SER A 116 3.31 23.67 -2.78
C SER A 116 4.48 24.55 -2.35
N ALA A 117 4.52 24.98 -1.10
CA ALA A 117 5.62 25.77 -0.57
C ALA A 117 6.93 24.98 -0.52
N ALA A 118 6.88 23.73 -0.05
CA ALA A 118 8.04 22.86 0.01
C ALA A 118 8.59 22.52 -1.38
N ALA A 119 7.72 22.21 -2.34
CA ALA A 119 8.12 21.89 -3.72
C ALA A 119 8.84 23.05 -4.42
N ARG A 120 8.38 24.29 -4.20
CA ARG A 120 9.02 25.50 -4.76
C ARG A 120 10.44 25.73 -4.28
N ARG A 121 10.84 25.14 -3.16
CA ARG A 121 12.24 25.17 -2.71
C ARG A 121 13.17 24.38 -3.62
N SER A 122 12.67 23.33 -4.24
CA SER A 122 13.42 22.50 -5.20
C SER A 122 13.20 22.94 -6.65
N VAL A 123 11.98 23.32 -7.01
CA VAL A 123 11.58 23.73 -8.37
C VAL A 123 10.73 25.00 -8.27
N PRO A 124 11.36 26.21 -8.27
CA PRO A 124 10.66 27.47 -7.95
C PRO A 124 9.49 27.82 -8.85
N ASN A 125 9.55 27.45 -10.13
CA ASN A 125 8.63 27.95 -11.17
C ASN A 125 7.45 27.01 -11.47
N ILE A 126 7.09 26.11 -10.51
CA ILE A 126 5.91 25.25 -10.68
C ILE A 126 4.63 26.10 -10.64
N ARG A 127 3.77 25.94 -11.63
CA ARG A 127 2.45 26.59 -11.69
C ARG A 127 1.38 25.67 -11.11
N PHE A 128 1.09 25.82 -9.82
CA PHE A 128 0.06 25.03 -9.14
C PHE A 128 -1.37 25.36 -9.59
N SER A 129 -1.57 26.46 -10.34
CA SER A 129 -2.82 26.75 -11.05
C SER A 129 -3.16 25.70 -12.11
N GLU A 130 -2.16 24.99 -12.61
CA GLU A 130 -2.32 23.89 -13.59
C GLU A 130 -2.68 22.55 -12.92
N SER A 131 -3.14 22.59 -11.65
CA SER A 131 -3.60 21.37 -10.98
C SER A 131 -4.86 20.81 -11.62
N ILE A 132 -4.78 19.56 -12.08
CA ILE A 132 -5.91 18.84 -12.66
C ILE A 132 -6.56 17.91 -11.65
N ARG A 133 -5.83 17.54 -10.58
CA ARG A 133 -6.35 16.71 -9.50
C ARG A 133 -5.50 16.84 -8.24
N ASN A 134 -6.18 16.81 -7.09
CA ASN A 134 -5.57 16.59 -5.78
C ASN A 134 -6.07 15.25 -5.23
N PHE A 135 -5.20 14.54 -4.54
CA PHE A 135 -5.55 13.28 -3.89
C PHE A 135 -4.64 13.04 -2.69
N ALA A 136 -5.11 12.21 -1.79
CA ALA A 136 -4.33 11.78 -0.63
C ALA A 136 -4.44 10.27 -0.42
N GLY A 137 -3.49 9.73 0.34
CA GLY A 137 -3.49 8.36 0.80
C GLY A 137 -2.97 8.27 2.22
N VAL A 138 -3.42 7.27 2.95
CA VAL A 138 -2.98 7.02 4.33
C VAL A 138 -1.93 5.92 4.35
N ARG A 139 -0.82 6.16 5.06
CA ARG A 139 0.25 5.20 5.27
C ARG A 139 0.07 4.53 6.62
N ALA A 140 0.19 3.22 6.63
CA ALA A 140 0.18 2.40 7.84
C ALA A 140 1.58 2.39 8.49
N ASN A 141 2.00 3.52 9.06
CA ASN A 141 3.22 3.52 9.86
C ASN A 141 3.00 2.70 11.12
N VAL A 142 4.06 2.13 11.66
CA VAL A 142 4.04 1.36 12.87
C VAL A 142 5.08 1.93 13.86
N ASP A 143 4.78 1.88 15.14
CA ASP A 143 5.63 2.42 16.22
C ASP A 143 7.00 1.74 16.33
N THR A 144 7.12 0.49 15.87
CA THR A 144 8.39 -0.25 15.79
C THR A 144 9.36 0.32 14.76
N GLY A 145 8.88 1.20 13.87
CA GLY A 145 9.69 1.87 12.83
C GLY A 145 9.90 1.07 11.55
N ASP A 146 9.83 -0.26 11.58
CA ASP A 146 10.01 -1.15 10.43
C ASP A 146 8.78 -2.07 10.24
N PHE A 147 8.71 -2.77 9.11
CA PHE A 147 7.66 -3.73 8.82
C PHE A 147 7.57 -4.81 9.90
N VAL A 148 6.37 -5.15 10.29
CA VAL A 148 6.10 -6.31 11.16
C VAL A 148 5.77 -7.49 10.26
N ILE A 149 6.71 -8.44 10.16
CA ILE A 149 6.58 -9.64 9.35
C ILE A 149 6.89 -10.84 10.24
N GLY A 150 5.92 -11.70 10.44
CA GLY A 150 6.13 -12.89 11.27
C GLY A 150 4.86 -13.45 11.85
N GLU A 151 5.00 -14.59 12.49
CA GLU A 151 3.91 -15.22 13.22
C GLU A 151 3.66 -14.48 14.54
N ALA A 152 2.39 -14.25 14.88
CA ALA A 152 2.01 -13.58 16.10
C ALA A 152 2.24 -14.47 17.32
N GLU A 153 2.75 -13.90 18.40
CA GLU A 153 3.07 -14.62 19.62
C GLU A 153 1.81 -15.24 20.24
N GLY A 154 1.89 -16.52 20.59
CA GLY A 154 0.75 -17.27 21.15
C GLY A 154 -0.36 -17.61 20.15
N ALA A 155 -0.22 -17.25 18.90
CA ALA A 155 -1.21 -17.40 17.83
C ALA A 155 -0.65 -18.17 16.61
N PRO A 156 -0.27 -19.45 16.75
CA PRO A 156 0.32 -20.22 15.69
C PRO A 156 -0.61 -20.29 14.46
N GLY A 157 -0.05 -20.04 13.26
CA GLY A 157 -0.78 -19.94 12.01
C GLY A 157 -1.39 -18.58 11.74
N PHE A 158 -1.21 -17.58 12.63
CA PHE A 158 -1.59 -16.20 12.38
C PHE A 158 -0.32 -15.38 12.07
N ILE A 159 -0.21 -14.89 10.83
CA ILE A 159 0.98 -14.23 10.29
C ILE A 159 0.66 -12.76 10.05
N ASP A 160 1.41 -11.87 10.69
CA ASP A 160 1.33 -10.44 10.43
C ASP A 160 2.22 -10.02 9.27
N LEU A 161 1.67 -9.17 8.40
CA LEU A 161 2.34 -8.39 7.38
C LEU A 161 1.90 -6.93 7.55
N ALA A 162 2.33 -6.30 8.65
CA ALA A 162 1.85 -4.98 9.06
C ALA A 162 2.92 -3.89 8.89
N GLY A 163 2.52 -2.63 8.99
CA GLY A 163 3.42 -1.50 8.82
C GLY A 163 3.91 -1.26 7.39
N MET A 164 3.22 -1.81 6.39
CA MET A 164 3.61 -1.76 4.97
C MET A 164 3.44 -0.35 4.36
N LYS A 165 4.26 0.59 4.85
CA LYS A 165 4.47 1.92 4.25
C LYS A 165 5.50 1.84 3.12
N SER A 166 5.90 2.99 2.51
CA SER A 166 7.02 2.99 1.55
C SER A 166 8.29 2.39 2.16
N PRO A 167 8.92 1.42 1.49
CA PRO A 167 8.73 0.97 0.10
C PRO A 167 7.85 -0.30 -0.03
N GLY A 168 6.74 -0.43 0.70
CA GLY A 168 5.91 -1.64 0.78
C GLY A 168 5.50 -2.22 -0.59
N LEU A 169 5.10 -1.38 -1.55
CA LEU A 169 4.68 -1.86 -2.86
C LEU A 169 5.83 -2.58 -3.61
N SER A 170 7.01 -2.00 -3.63
CA SER A 170 8.19 -2.62 -4.28
C SER A 170 8.73 -3.81 -3.50
N SER A 171 8.53 -3.87 -2.19
CA SER A 171 8.93 -4.97 -1.33
C SER A 171 7.91 -6.13 -1.31
N ALA A 172 6.68 -5.92 -1.78
CA ALA A 172 5.59 -6.89 -1.68
C ALA A 172 5.93 -8.30 -2.17
N PRO A 173 6.66 -8.50 -3.31
CA PRO A 173 7.05 -9.84 -3.73
C PRO A 173 8.01 -10.54 -2.77
N ALA A 174 8.89 -9.80 -2.10
CA ALA A 174 9.81 -10.35 -1.10
C ALA A 174 9.05 -10.70 0.20
N VAL A 175 8.18 -9.81 0.65
CA VAL A 175 7.32 -10.02 1.82
C VAL A 175 6.39 -11.23 1.62
N ALA A 176 5.82 -11.38 0.42
CA ALA A 176 5.00 -12.55 0.10
C ALA A 176 5.79 -13.87 0.16
N ARG A 177 7.04 -13.88 -0.32
CA ARG A 177 7.92 -15.06 -0.20
C ARG A 177 8.23 -15.38 1.25
N GLU A 178 8.43 -14.37 2.09
CA GLU A 178 8.69 -14.58 3.51
C GLU A 178 7.46 -15.15 4.22
N ALA A 179 6.26 -14.66 3.92
CA ALA A 179 5.02 -15.24 4.42
C ALA A 179 4.85 -16.72 4.03
N VAL A 180 5.21 -17.08 2.78
CA VAL A 180 5.18 -18.48 2.32
C VAL A 180 6.16 -19.34 3.10
N LYS A 181 7.39 -18.88 3.36
CA LYS A 181 8.38 -19.63 4.16
C LYS A 181 7.88 -19.90 5.59
N ILE A 182 7.22 -18.91 6.21
CA ILE A 182 6.62 -19.10 7.53
C ILE A 182 5.54 -20.20 7.47
N LEU A 183 4.69 -20.20 6.43
CA LEU A 183 3.70 -21.25 6.22
C LEU A 183 4.35 -22.62 5.96
N GLU A 184 5.43 -22.69 5.20
CA GLU A 184 6.18 -23.94 4.93
C GLU A 184 6.71 -24.57 6.22
N ALA A 185 7.08 -23.76 7.21
CA ALA A 185 7.53 -24.25 8.50
C ALA A 185 6.47 -25.03 9.28
N HIS A 186 5.19 -24.84 8.98
CA HIS A 186 4.07 -25.63 9.53
C HIS A 186 3.91 -27.01 8.87
N GLY A 187 4.58 -27.25 7.74
CA GLY A 187 4.73 -28.60 7.12
C GLY A 187 3.53 -29.08 6.32
N ASP A 188 2.47 -28.30 6.16
CA ASP A 188 1.22 -28.75 5.54
C ASP A 188 0.74 -27.88 4.36
N LEU A 189 1.66 -27.21 3.68
CA LEU A 189 1.34 -26.53 2.43
C LEU A 189 0.95 -27.53 1.34
N PRO A 190 -0.08 -27.22 0.54
CA PRO A 190 -0.45 -28.08 -0.57
C PRO A 190 0.68 -28.16 -1.59
N ALA A 191 0.79 -29.31 -2.26
CA ALA A 191 1.73 -29.48 -3.36
C ALA A 191 1.52 -28.41 -4.46
N PRO A 192 2.57 -27.96 -5.15
CA PRO A 192 2.43 -27.05 -6.27
C PRO A 192 1.44 -27.58 -7.31
N LYS A 193 0.62 -26.67 -7.86
CA LYS A 193 -0.32 -27.05 -8.93
C LYS A 193 0.44 -27.54 -10.16
N ALA A 194 0.06 -28.68 -10.71
CA ALA A 194 0.69 -29.27 -11.91
C ALA A 194 0.56 -28.37 -13.15
N ASP A 195 -0.51 -27.57 -13.21
CA ASP A 195 -0.82 -26.64 -14.30
C ASP A 195 -0.57 -25.17 -13.93
N TYR A 196 0.28 -24.93 -12.92
CA TYR A 196 0.61 -23.56 -12.50
C TYR A 196 1.24 -22.76 -13.64
N ARG A 197 0.62 -21.64 -13.96
CA ARG A 197 1.13 -20.67 -14.94
C ARG A 197 1.80 -19.52 -14.20
N ASP A 198 3.11 -19.46 -14.27
CA ASP A 198 3.95 -18.43 -13.63
C ASP A 198 3.76 -17.03 -14.25
N GLY A 199 3.32 -16.95 -15.48
CA GLY A 199 3.11 -15.69 -16.16
C GLY A 199 1.82 -15.65 -16.97
N ARG A 200 1.28 -14.44 -17.12
CA ARG A 200 0.18 -14.17 -18.06
C ARG A 200 0.78 -13.54 -19.32
N THR A 201 0.46 -14.11 -20.48
CA THR A 201 0.74 -13.44 -21.75
C THR A 201 0.00 -12.10 -21.76
N ARG A 202 0.74 -11.00 -21.81
CA ARG A 202 0.14 -9.66 -21.86
C ARG A 202 -0.56 -9.47 -23.19
N VAL A 203 -1.87 -9.34 -23.18
CA VAL A 203 -2.64 -8.98 -24.35
C VAL A 203 -2.42 -7.50 -24.65
N ARG A 204 -1.74 -7.20 -25.76
CA ARG A 204 -1.56 -5.82 -26.24
C ARG A 204 -2.75 -5.44 -27.11
N PHE A 205 -3.84 -5.05 -26.49
CA PHE A 205 -5.11 -4.79 -27.15
C PHE A 205 -4.98 -3.88 -28.39
N LYS A 206 -4.12 -2.84 -28.34
CA LYS A 206 -3.91 -1.93 -29.46
C LYS A 206 -3.33 -2.61 -30.72
N GLU A 207 -2.57 -3.68 -30.52
CA GLU A 207 -1.86 -4.42 -31.57
C GLU A 207 -2.69 -5.58 -32.16
N LEU A 208 -3.84 -5.90 -31.53
CA LEU A 208 -4.69 -6.99 -31.99
C LEU A 208 -5.43 -6.64 -33.30
N PRO A 209 -5.70 -7.65 -34.15
CA PRO A 209 -6.61 -7.52 -35.27
C PRO A 209 -8.02 -7.10 -34.85
N PRO A 210 -8.81 -6.43 -35.73
CA PRO A 210 -10.16 -5.96 -35.40
C PRO A 210 -11.09 -7.05 -34.86
N GLU A 211 -11.02 -8.26 -35.40
CA GLU A 211 -11.81 -9.41 -35.00
C GLU A 211 -11.50 -9.86 -33.56
N GLU A 212 -10.22 -9.90 -33.18
CA GLU A 212 -9.82 -10.24 -31.82
C GLU A 212 -10.18 -9.15 -30.83
N LYS A 213 -10.10 -7.87 -31.24
CA LYS A 213 -10.58 -6.75 -30.42
C LYS A 213 -12.08 -6.87 -30.14
N ALA A 214 -12.88 -7.16 -31.18
CA ALA A 214 -14.32 -7.33 -31.03
C ALA A 214 -14.66 -8.49 -30.08
N ARG A 215 -13.93 -9.61 -30.18
CA ARG A 215 -14.13 -10.78 -29.31
C ARG A 215 -13.78 -10.53 -27.84
N LEU A 216 -12.86 -9.59 -27.55
CA LEU A 216 -12.48 -9.22 -26.17
C LEU A 216 -13.40 -8.16 -25.56
N ILE A 217 -14.19 -7.45 -26.38
CA ILE A 217 -15.15 -6.44 -25.94
C ILE A 217 -16.54 -7.04 -25.70
N ALA A 218 -16.89 -8.10 -26.42
CA ALA A 218 -18.16 -8.81 -26.28
C ALA A 218 -18.20 -9.68 -25.02
#